data_8faee7dcba8782ce6f7fb3f9a72fbd61
#
_entry.id   8faee7dcba8782ce6f7fb3f9a72fbd61
#
_cell.length_a   1.000
_cell.length_b   1.000
_cell.length_c   1.000
_cell.angle_alpha   90.00
_cell.angle_beta   90.00
_cell.angle_gamma   90.00
#
_symmetry.space_group_name_H-M   'P 1'
#
loop_
_entity.id
_entity.type
_entity.pdbx_description
1 polymer ?
#
loop_
_entity_poly.entity_id
_entity_poly.type
_entity_poly.pdbx_seq_one_letter_code
_entity_poly.pdbx_strand_id
1 'polypeptide(L)'
;MSSNEQRRQAAKRKLERRLERQQQAARKRKIIIVSTSVVLVVAVAAVATTLIVKKVADDNEKARWTACSYVEDTADPFEGLPDTVPAEVPADQQPKFQQFLGELKAGAAKQRKAPMPGDKQLKEGTVDVVFDTSQGAIPVQLNRKDAPCNVGAFESLIKENYFNDTSCHRLTSDQLKVLQCGDPTATGRGGPGWQSPDELPTGFAPAGEADPTTGAQPVTYPRGTIAVANSGTNQETGAGTGGSQFFMVIQDGVLPADYTVIGKVEEPGLQVLDKVLAGGIVPGLRPNQSTGSLDENPSDGKPVLPVDITTATIGS
;
A
#
# COMPACT_ATOMS: atom_id res chain seq x y z
N MET A 1 44.27 91.80 34.22
CA MET A 1 43.12 90.90 34.35
C MET A 1 42.94 90.54 35.79
N SER A 2 41.79 90.74 36.38
CA SER A 2 41.59 90.51 37.80
C SER A 2 41.55 88.95 38.09
N SER A 3 42.13 88.51 39.22
CA SER A 3 42.11 87.14 39.68
C SER A 3 40.73 86.46 39.63
N ASN A 4 39.67 87.22 39.67
CA ASN A 4 38.29 86.75 39.60
C ASN A 4 37.83 86.35 38.18
N GLU A 5 38.35 86.92 37.13
CA GLU A 5 38.05 86.55 35.71
C GLU A 5 38.71 85.28 35.35
N GLN A 6 39.95 85.06 35.77
CA GLN A 6 40.63 83.79 35.53
C GLN A 6 39.95 82.63 36.25
N ARG A 7 39.44 82.83 37.45
CA ARG A 7 38.65 81.79 38.18
C ARG A 7 37.33 81.50 37.46
N ARG A 8 36.64 82.52 36.97
CA ARG A 8 35.39 82.26 36.18
C ARG A 8 35.63 81.56 34.90
N GLN A 9 36.70 81.88 34.17
CA GLN A 9 37.03 81.20 32.93
C GLN A 9 37.44 79.69 33.19
N ALA A 10 38.21 79.44 34.26
CA ALA A 10 38.57 78.10 34.66
C ALA A 10 37.31 77.26 35.07
N ALA A 11 36.38 77.87 35.81
CA ALA A 11 35.12 77.22 36.18
C ALA A 11 34.25 76.88 34.95
N LYS A 12 34.18 77.86 34.03
CA LYS A 12 33.44 77.62 32.77
C LYS A 12 34.02 76.47 31.92
N ARG A 13 35.35 76.45 31.73
CA ARG A 13 36.00 75.36 31.02
C ARG A 13 35.81 74.01 31.75
N LYS A 14 35.80 73.99 33.05
CA LYS A 14 35.57 72.76 33.80
C LYS A 14 34.11 72.28 33.66
N LEU A 15 33.16 73.16 33.62
CA LEU A 15 31.74 72.90 33.36
C LEU A 15 31.53 72.36 31.95
N GLU A 16 32.09 73.00 30.94
CA GLU A 16 32.02 72.56 29.53
C GLU A 16 32.60 71.17 29.35
N ARG A 17 33.78 70.89 29.90
CA ARG A 17 34.35 69.51 29.88
C ARG A 17 33.49 68.48 30.59
N ARG A 18 32.77 68.84 31.66
CA ARG A 18 31.83 67.96 32.34
C ARG A 18 30.60 67.65 31.49
N LEU A 19 30.05 68.67 30.84
CA LEU A 19 28.90 68.52 29.93
C LEU A 19 29.27 67.68 28.73
N GLU A 20 30.41 67.94 28.11
CA GLU A 20 30.89 67.11 27.00
C GLU A 20 31.10 65.62 27.38
N ARG A 21 31.69 65.35 28.56
CA ARG A 21 31.82 63.99 29.08
C ARG A 21 30.46 63.33 29.33
N GLN A 22 29.51 64.08 29.88
CA GLN A 22 28.15 63.56 30.12
C GLN A 22 27.41 63.27 28.80
N GLN A 23 27.55 64.14 27.81
CA GLN A 23 26.96 63.92 26.48
C GLN A 23 27.61 62.74 25.76
N GLN A 24 28.91 62.60 25.85
CA GLN A 24 29.63 61.44 25.28
C GLN A 24 29.23 60.15 25.97
N ALA A 25 29.12 60.13 27.30
CA ALA A 25 28.66 58.97 28.08
C ALA A 25 27.21 58.58 27.74
N ALA A 26 26.34 59.59 27.59
CA ALA A 26 24.95 59.36 27.21
C ALA A 26 24.83 58.82 25.78
N ARG A 27 25.62 59.35 24.81
CA ARG A 27 25.69 58.80 23.45
C ARG A 27 26.17 57.36 23.43
N LYS A 28 27.28 57.04 24.14
CA LYS A 28 27.78 55.68 24.27
C LYS A 28 26.77 54.73 24.88
N ARG A 29 26.08 55.12 25.95
CA ARG A 29 24.97 54.35 26.54
C ARG A 29 23.81 54.08 25.58
N LYS A 30 23.38 55.11 24.82
CA LYS A 30 22.34 54.95 23.79
C LYS A 30 22.77 53.96 22.71
N ILE A 31 24.01 54.07 22.21
CA ILE A 31 24.55 53.17 21.17
C ILE A 31 24.61 51.73 21.71
N ILE A 32 25.09 51.51 22.94
CA ILE A 32 25.16 50.19 23.55
C ILE A 32 23.75 49.60 23.73
N ILE A 33 22.77 50.37 24.23
CA ILE A 33 21.40 49.90 24.41
C ILE A 33 20.77 49.53 23.06
N VAL A 34 20.91 50.35 22.05
CA VAL A 34 20.33 50.10 20.71
C VAL A 34 21.00 48.88 20.09
N SER A 35 22.33 48.75 20.15
CA SER A 35 23.03 47.62 19.55
C SER A 35 22.70 46.31 20.26
N THR A 36 22.63 46.30 21.61
CA THR A 36 22.24 45.06 22.35
C THR A 36 20.78 44.70 22.09
N SER A 37 19.88 45.66 21.99
CA SER A 37 18.47 45.42 21.65
C SER A 37 18.31 44.83 20.23
N VAL A 38 19.05 45.34 19.24
CA VAL A 38 19.05 44.82 17.86
C VAL A 38 19.58 43.39 17.83
N VAL A 39 20.70 43.12 18.49
CA VAL A 39 21.26 41.78 18.57
C VAL A 39 20.28 40.80 19.21
N LEU A 40 19.61 41.23 20.31
CA LEU A 40 18.62 40.37 20.98
C LEU A 40 17.42 40.05 20.06
N VAL A 41 16.89 41.07 19.37
CA VAL A 41 15.78 40.88 18.42
C VAL A 41 16.16 39.96 17.29
N VAL A 42 17.34 40.14 16.72
CA VAL A 42 17.85 39.23 15.64
C VAL A 42 18.02 37.82 16.16
N ALA A 43 18.57 37.65 17.37
CA ALA A 43 18.73 36.32 17.96
C ALA A 43 17.38 35.64 18.23
N VAL A 44 16.40 36.37 18.77
CA VAL A 44 15.05 35.86 18.99
C VAL A 44 14.36 35.51 17.66
N ALA A 45 14.49 36.37 16.65
CA ALA A 45 13.94 36.12 15.32
C ALA A 45 14.58 34.86 14.69
N ALA A 46 15.89 34.68 14.80
CA ALA A 46 16.59 33.50 14.29
C ALA A 46 16.12 32.21 14.98
N VAL A 47 15.99 32.23 16.30
CA VAL A 47 15.45 31.07 17.06
C VAL A 47 14.01 30.78 16.68
N ALA A 48 13.16 31.80 16.60
CA ALA A 48 11.76 31.64 16.19
C ALA A 48 11.65 31.07 14.77
N THR A 49 12.44 31.55 13.82
CA THR A 49 12.48 31.04 12.45
C THR A 49 12.93 29.58 12.42
N THR A 50 13.96 29.23 13.18
CA THR A 50 14.43 27.83 13.26
C THR A 50 13.37 26.88 13.81
N LEU A 51 12.66 27.32 14.86
CA LEU A 51 11.58 26.52 15.45
C LEU A 51 10.38 26.35 14.50
N ILE A 52 10.02 27.42 13.77
CA ILE A 52 8.95 27.37 12.77
C ILE A 52 9.32 26.43 11.62
N VAL A 53 10.54 26.55 11.07
CA VAL A 53 11.03 25.69 10.00
C VAL A 53 11.05 24.23 10.44
N LYS A 54 11.55 23.96 11.64
CA LYS A 54 11.55 22.61 12.20
C LYS A 54 10.13 22.07 12.37
N LYS A 55 9.22 22.87 12.93
CA LYS A 55 7.82 22.45 13.08
C LYS A 55 7.16 22.14 11.73
N VAL A 56 7.34 22.99 10.73
CA VAL A 56 6.81 22.79 9.38
C VAL A 56 7.39 21.51 8.75
N ALA A 57 8.69 21.25 8.94
CA ALA A 57 9.32 20.02 8.46
C ALA A 57 8.75 18.79 9.16
N ASP A 58 8.58 18.85 10.49
CA ASP A 58 8.00 17.74 11.28
C ASP A 58 6.52 17.49 10.91
N ASP A 59 5.75 18.56 10.68
CA ASP A 59 4.35 18.46 10.27
C ASP A 59 4.22 17.90 8.84
N ASN A 60 5.08 18.32 7.92
CA ASN A 60 5.15 17.78 6.56
C ASN A 60 5.55 16.30 6.56
N GLU A 61 6.53 15.91 7.38
CA GLU A 61 6.92 14.50 7.49
C GLU A 61 5.76 13.65 8.03
N LYS A 62 5.08 14.09 9.10
CA LYS A 62 3.89 13.40 9.60
C LYS A 62 2.77 13.31 8.58
N ALA A 63 2.60 14.37 7.76
CA ALA A 63 1.58 14.40 6.71
C ALA A 63 1.80 13.38 5.60
N ARG A 64 3.03 12.85 5.43
CA ARG A 64 3.36 11.82 4.42
C ARG A 64 2.90 10.41 4.81
N TRP A 65 2.52 10.19 6.06
CA TRP A 65 2.18 8.87 6.60
C TRP A 65 0.69 8.75 6.91
N THR A 66 0.17 7.56 6.79
CA THR A 66 -1.17 7.19 7.26
C THR A 66 -1.08 6.03 8.24
N ALA A 67 -2.04 5.93 9.15
CA ALA A 67 -2.18 4.79 10.03
C ALA A 67 -2.95 3.68 9.30
N CYS A 68 -2.48 2.43 9.45
CA CYS A 68 -3.07 1.25 8.85
C CYS A 68 -3.38 0.21 9.92
N SER A 69 -4.53 -0.42 9.83
CA SER A 69 -4.97 -1.45 10.76
C SER A 69 -4.97 -2.80 10.06
N TYR A 70 -3.88 -3.55 10.21
CA TYR A 70 -3.82 -4.94 9.79
C TYR A 70 -4.34 -5.84 10.91
N VAL A 71 -5.00 -6.93 10.56
CA VAL A 71 -5.61 -7.86 11.52
C VAL A 71 -4.97 -9.24 11.33
N GLU A 72 -4.59 -9.91 12.43
CA GLU A 72 -4.08 -11.27 12.35
C GLU A 72 -5.17 -12.21 11.85
N ASP A 73 -4.83 -13.05 10.87
CA ASP A 73 -5.68 -14.14 10.40
C ASP A 73 -5.16 -15.45 10.98
N THR A 74 -5.90 -15.96 11.96
CA THR A 74 -5.56 -17.20 12.68
C THR A 74 -6.25 -18.42 12.11
N ALA A 75 -7.18 -18.25 11.15
CA ALA A 75 -7.89 -19.35 10.54
C ALA A 75 -6.92 -20.25 9.75
N ASP A 76 -7.08 -21.56 9.89
CA ASP A 76 -6.41 -22.49 8.98
C ASP A 76 -7.23 -22.62 7.70
N PRO A 77 -6.73 -22.13 6.54
CA PRO A 77 -7.48 -22.18 5.29
C PRO A 77 -7.72 -23.61 4.77
N PHE A 78 -7.08 -24.59 5.37
CA PHE A 78 -7.18 -26.02 5.02
C PHE A 78 -7.84 -26.86 6.11
N GLU A 79 -8.38 -26.23 7.16
CA GLU A 79 -9.15 -26.93 8.19
C GLU A 79 -10.32 -27.69 7.57
N GLY A 80 -10.53 -28.91 8.04
CA GLY A 80 -11.62 -29.76 7.57
C GLY A 80 -11.42 -30.43 6.20
N LEU A 81 -10.25 -30.33 5.59
CA LEU A 81 -9.95 -31.14 4.40
C LEU A 81 -10.03 -32.64 4.74
N PRO A 82 -10.82 -33.43 3.98
CA PRO A 82 -10.93 -34.84 4.25
C PRO A 82 -9.63 -35.60 3.93
N ASP A 83 -9.32 -36.63 4.71
CA ASP A 83 -8.14 -37.49 4.45
C ASP A 83 -8.27 -38.33 3.21
N THR A 84 -9.47 -38.76 2.90
CA THR A 84 -9.84 -39.57 1.74
C THR A 84 -11.05 -39.01 1.04
N VAL A 85 -11.33 -39.48 -0.18
CA VAL A 85 -12.54 -39.11 -0.90
C VAL A 85 -13.77 -39.50 -0.06
N PRO A 86 -14.71 -38.57 0.22
CA PRO A 86 -15.93 -38.91 0.94
C PRO A 86 -16.76 -39.99 0.24
N ALA A 87 -17.40 -40.84 1.02
CA ALA A 87 -18.19 -41.97 0.49
C ALA A 87 -19.39 -41.53 -0.34
N GLU A 88 -19.87 -40.31 -0.10
CA GLU A 88 -21.00 -39.70 -0.80
C GLU A 88 -20.66 -39.28 -2.23
N VAL A 89 -19.37 -39.18 -2.58
CA VAL A 89 -18.91 -38.81 -3.93
C VAL A 89 -19.26 -39.94 -4.89
N PRO A 90 -19.97 -39.69 -6.01
CA PRO A 90 -20.32 -40.69 -7.01
C PRO A 90 -19.10 -41.43 -7.52
N ALA A 91 -19.23 -42.73 -7.75
CA ALA A 91 -18.11 -43.64 -8.07
C ALA A 91 -17.34 -43.20 -9.33
N ASP A 92 -18.02 -42.65 -10.32
CA ASP A 92 -17.45 -42.07 -11.54
C ASP A 92 -16.69 -40.76 -11.32
N GLN A 93 -16.95 -40.03 -10.24
CA GLN A 93 -16.29 -38.81 -9.85
C GLN A 93 -15.12 -39.01 -8.87
N GLN A 94 -15.01 -40.16 -8.25
CA GLN A 94 -13.99 -40.43 -7.23
C GLN A 94 -12.56 -40.17 -7.71
N PRO A 95 -12.12 -40.61 -8.93
CA PRO A 95 -10.77 -40.31 -9.40
C PRO A 95 -10.48 -38.82 -9.53
N LYS A 96 -11.46 -38.07 -10.01
CA LYS A 96 -11.37 -36.62 -10.17
C LYS A 96 -11.32 -35.88 -8.80
N PHE A 97 -12.12 -36.35 -7.86
CA PHE A 97 -12.09 -35.84 -6.49
C PHE A 97 -10.79 -36.15 -5.77
N GLN A 98 -10.26 -37.35 -5.98
CA GLN A 98 -8.95 -37.76 -5.47
C GLN A 98 -7.83 -36.82 -5.97
N GLN A 99 -7.82 -36.51 -7.27
CA GLN A 99 -6.86 -35.55 -7.84
C GLN A 99 -7.03 -34.16 -7.23
N PHE A 100 -8.25 -33.63 -7.17
CA PHE A 100 -8.56 -32.34 -6.59
C PHE A 100 -8.12 -32.26 -5.12
N LEU A 101 -8.43 -33.26 -4.31
CA LEU A 101 -7.98 -33.34 -2.92
C LEU A 101 -6.46 -33.41 -2.79
N GLY A 102 -5.81 -34.17 -3.69
CA GLY A 102 -4.34 -34.27 -3.76
C GLY A 102 -3.70 -32.91 -4.05
N GLU A 103 -4.27 -32.12 -4.97
CA GLU A 103 -3.80 -30.78 -5.29
C GLU A 103 -3.97 -29.82 -4.10
N LEU A 104 -5.11 -29.87 -3.38
CA LEU A 104 -5.33 -29.08 -2.17
C LEU A 104 -4.32 -29.41 -1.06
N LYS A 105 -4.06 -30.70 -0.82
CA LYS A 105 -3.07 -31.15 0.18
C LYS A 105 -1.65 -30.76 -0.19
N ALA A 106 -1.28 -30.91 -1.46
CA ALA A 106 0.02 -30.47 -1.96
C ALA A 106 0.19 -28.95 -1.86
N GLY A 107 -0.88 -28.21 -2.07
CA GLY A 107 -0.93 -26.75 -1.85
C GLY A 107 -0.78 -26.38 -0.38
N ALA A 108 -1.54 -27.04 0.51
CA ALA A 108 -1.47 -26.82 1.95
C ALA A 108 -0.04 -26.93 2.50
N ALA A 109 0.74 -27.89 1.98
CA ALA A 109 2.14 -28.05 2.36
C ALA A 109 3.05 -26.87 1.97
N LYS A 110 2.61 -25.97 1.08
CA LYS A 110 3.31 -24.76 0.67
C LYS A 110 2.85 -23.50 1.42
N GLN A 111 1.85 -23.62 2.29
CA GLN A 111 1.35 -22.51 3.09
C GLN A 111 2.50 -21.89 3.90
N ARG A 112 2.61 -20.56 3.85
CA ARG A 112 3.61 -19.80 4.59
C ARG A 112 3.03 -18.51 5.09
N LYS A 113 3.53 -18.04 6.23
CA LYS A 113 3.18 -16.73 6.81
C LYS A 113 4.24 -15.70 6.46
N ALA A 114 3.86 -14.44 6.48
CA ALA A 114 4.77 -13.31 6.41
C ALA A 114 4.59 -12.41 7.64
N PRO A 115 5.63 -11.68 8.06
CA PRO A 115 5.48 -10.68 9.10
C PRO A 115 4.38 -9.67 8.76
N MET A 116 3.57 -9.30 9.74
CA MET A 116 2.56 -8.27 9.58
C MET A 116 3.25 -6.93 9.27
N PRO A 117 2.78 -6.15 8.29
CA PRO A 117 3.35 -4.84 7.98
C PRO A 117 3.23 -3.87 9.17
N GLY A 118 4.11 -2.86 9.23
CA GLY A 118 4.00 -1.80 10.24
C GLY A 118 2.70 -1.01 10.10
N ASP A 119 2.23 -0.44 11.21
CA ASP A 119 0.98 0.31 11.33
C ASP A 119 1.00 1.71 10.66
N LYS A 120 2.14 2.11 10.10
CA LYS A 120 2.33 3.39 9.39
C LYS A 120 2.87 3.14 8.00
N GLN A 121 2.13 3.62 7.01
CA GLN A 121 2.50 3.48 5.62
C GLN A 121 2.58 4.84 4.92
N LEU A 122 3.48 4.96 3.95
CA LEU A 122 3.58 6.16 3.09
C LEU A 122 2.33 6.25 2.22
N LYS A 123 1.72 7.44 2.17
CA LYS A 123 0.51 7.70 1.38
C LYS A 123 0.75 8.52 0.11
N GLU A 124 2.01 8.68 -0.30
CA GLU A 124 2.39 9.45 -1.47
C GLU A 124 3.43 8.72 -2.31
N GLY A 125 3.45 9.04 -3.60
CA GLY A 125 4.37 8.48 -4.56
C GLY A 125 3.92 7.12 -5.11
N THR A 126 4.72 6.61 -6.02
CA THR A 126 4.54 5.32 -6.67
C THR A 126 5.68 4.37 -6.32
N VAL A 127 5.45 3.08 -6.54
CA VAL A 127 6.45 2.03 -6.38
C VAL A 127 6.46 1.20 -7.66
N ASP A 128 7.58 1.18 -8.35
CA ASP A 128 7.75 0.33 -9.51
C ASP A 128 8.16 -1.08 -9.03
N VAL A 129 7.43 -2.08 -9.47
CA VAL A 129 7.62 -3.49 -9.12
C VAL A 129 7.72 -4.30 -10.39
N VAL A 130 8.57 -5.31 -10.38
CA VAL A 130 8.65 -6.29 -11.46
C VAL A 130 8.38 -7.68 -10.88
N PHE A 131 7.38 -8.36 -11.43
CA PHE A 131 7.19 -9.79 -11.23
C PHE A 131 7.88 -10.52 -12.40
N ASP A 132 9.01 -11.14 -12.16
CA ASP A 132 9.67 -12.02 -13.12
C ASP A 132 8.94 -13.35 -13.15
N THR A 133 8.39 -13.72 -14.31
CA THR A 133 7.58 -14.92 -14.42
C THR A 133 8.09 -15.88 -15.51
N SER A 134 7.63 -17.12 -15.45
CA SER A 134 7.88 -18.13 -16.50
C SER A 134 7.38 -17.73 -17.89
N GLN A 135 6.49 -16.73 -17.99
CA GLN A 135 5.95 -16.24 -19.26
C GLN A 135 6.57 -14.93 -19.73
N GLY A 136 7.41 -14.31 -18.91
CA GLY A 136 8.05 -13.01 -19.11
C GLY A 136 7.86 -12.10 -17.90
N ALA A 137 8.55 -10.96 -17.90
CA ALA A 137 8.44 -9.97 -16.84
C ALA A 137 7.09 -9.23 -16.91
N ILE A 138 6.47 -9.01 -15.77
CA ILE A 138 5.26 -8.22 -15.62
C ILE A 138 5.59 -7.00 -14.75
N PRO A 139 6.04 -5.88 -15.35
CA PRO A 139 6.22 -4.65 -14.61
C PRO A 139 4.88 -4.03 -14.23
N VAL A 140 4.79 -3.56 -13.00
CA VAL A 140 3.62 -2.88 -12.43
C VAL A 140 4.05 -1.63 -11.69
N GLN A 141 3.21 -0.61 -11.70
CA GLN A 141 3.39 0.59 -10.89
C GLN A 141 2.31 0.63 -9.82
N LEU A 142 2.71 0.52 -8.55
CA LEU A 142 1.80 0.64 -7.41
C LEU A 142 1.64 2.12 -7.02
N ASN A 143 0.44 2.52 -6.60
CA ASN A 143 0.11 3.91 -6.26
C ASN A 143 -0.29 4.02 -4.79
N ARG A 144 0.61 4.59 -3.98
CA ARG A 144 0.37 4.78 -2.55
C ARG A 144 -0.75 5.77 -2.22
N LYS A 145 -1.08 6.68 -3.15
CA LYS A 145 -2.13 7.67 -2.91
C LYS A 145 -3.51 7.05 -2.81
N ASP A 146 -3.77 6.02 -3.62
CA ASP A 146 -5.09 5.41 -3.71
C ASP A 146 -5.27 4.29 -2.68
N ALA A 147 -4.20 3.57 -2.33
CA ALA A 147 -4.24 2.46 -1.38
C ALA A 147 -2.94 2.36 -0.56
N PRO A 148 -2.64 3.34 0.31
CA PRO A 148 -1.38 3.38 1.05
C PRO A 148 -1.12 2.15 1.92
N CYS A 149 -2.13 1.63 2.60
CA CYS A 149 -2.01 0.46 3.46
C CYS A 149 -1.72 -0.80 2.65
N ASN A 150 -2.46 -1.02 1.58
CA ASN A 150 -2.27 -2.20 0.74
C ASN A 150 -0.97 -2.14 -0.07
N VAL A 151 -0.59 -0.98 -0.59
CA VAL A 151 0.72 -0.82 -1.26
C VAL A 151 1.85 -1.07 -0.28
N GLY A 152 1.79 -0.53 0.95
CA GLY A 152 2.78 -0.80 1.99
C GLY A 152 2.84 -2.28 2.39
N ALA A 153 1.69 -2.97 2.42
CA ALA A 153 1.62 -4.42 2.62
C ALA A 153 2.32 -5.19 1.50
N PHE A 154 2.08 -4.83 0.24
CA PHE A 154 2.74 -5.44 -0.92
C PHE A 154 4.25 -5.19 -0.92
N GLU A 155 4.69 -3.97 -0.59
CA GLU A 155 6.12 -3.69 -0.43
C GLU A 155 6.77 -4.57 0.65
N SER A 156 6.07 -4.79 1.77
CA SER A 156 6.54 -5.68 2.84
C SER A 156 6.65 -7.12 2.35
N LEU A 157 5.61 -7.65 1.69
CA LEU A 157 5.60 -9.01 1.14
C LEU A 157 6.71 -9.22 0.11
N ILE A 158 6.98 -8.24 -0.76
CA ILE A 158 8.07 -8.32 -1.74
C ILE A 158 9.44 -8.35 -1.04
N LYS A 159 9.66 -7.51 -0.03
CA LYS A 159 10.90 -7.49 0.76
C LYS A 159 11.16 -8.81 1.50
N GLU A 160 10.10 -9.49 1.92
CA GLU A 160 10.15 -10.82 2.55
C GLU A 160 10.23 -11.96 1.52
N ASN A 161 10.34 -11.66 0.22
CA ASN A 161 10.34 -12.65 -0.87
C ASN A 161 9.09 -13.55 -0.87
N TYR A 162 7.97 -13.05 -0.35
CA TYR A 162 6.76 -13.84 -0.16
C TYR A 162 6.16 -14.33 -1.48
N PHE A 163 6.30 -13.56 -2.56
CA PHE A 163 5.79 -13.93 -3.88
C PHE A 163 6.72 -14.84 -4.68
N ASN A 164 7.98 -15.01 -4.24
CA ASN A 164 8.96 -15.84 -4.96
C ASN A 164 8.53 -17.30 -4.93
N ASP A 165 8.72 -17.99 -6.04
CA ASP A 165 8.36 -19.40 -6.24
C ASP A 165 6.86 -19.67 -5.99
N THR A 166 5.99 -18.74 -6.43
CA THR A 166 4.53 -18.87 -6.38
C THR A 166 3.95 -18.92 -7.79
N SER A 167 2.78 -19.54 -7.94
CA SER A 167 2.08 -19.64 -9.23
C SER A 167 0.81 -18.79 -9.24
N CYS A 168 0.49 -18.17 -10.38
CA CYS A 168 -0.82 -17.59 -10.60
C CYS A 168 -1.83 -18.72 -10.81
N HIS A 169 -2.71 -18.87 -9.86
CA HIS A 169 -3.54 -20.07 -9.70
C HIS A 169 -4.90 -20.01 -10.42
N ARG A 170 -5.30 -18.81 -10.90
CA ARG A 170 -6.62 -18.61 -11.50
C ARG A 170 -6.55 -17.65 -12.68
N LEU A 171 -7.15 -18.06 -13.79
CA LEU A 171 -7.42 -17.25 -14.97
C LEU A 171 -8.92 -17.31 -15.25
N THR A 172 -9.53 -16.17 -15.58
CA THR A 172 -10.91 -16.12 -16.03
C THR A 172 -11.00 -15.57 -17.45
N SER A 173 -11.99 -16.00 -18.27
CA SER A 173 -12.09 -15.66 -19.69
C SER A 173 -13.48 -15.27 -20.17
N ASP A 174 -14.48 -15.25 -19.27
CA ASP A 174 -15.84 -14.84 -19.62
C ASP A 174 -16.03 -13.32 -19.50
N GLN A 175 -17.00 -12.84 -18.79
CA GLN A 175 -17.30 -11.41 -18.62
C GLN A 175 -16.17 -10.65 -17.92
N LEU A 176 -15.50 -11.29 -16.97
CA LEU A 176 -14.32 -10.79 -16.28
C LEU A 176 -13.09 -11.56 -16.74
N LYS A 177 -12.09 -10.86 -17.27
CA LYS A 177 -10.82 -11.47 -17.70
C LYS A 177 -9.68 -11.01 -16.80
N VAL A 178 -9.31 -11.85 -15.87
CA VAL A 178 -8.25 -11.56 -14.89
C VAL A 178 -7.31 -12.75 -14.72
N LEU A 179 -6.06 -12.45 -14.39
CA LEU A 179 -5.09 -13.40 -13.87
C LEU A 179 -4.90 -13.12 -12.38
N GLN A 180 -5.17 -14.10 -11.52
CA GLN A 180 -5.04 -13.99 -10.06
C GLN A 180 -3.83 -14.77 -9.56
N CYS A 181 -3.03 -14.11 -8.71
CA CYS A 181 -1.75 -14.58 -8.18
C CYS A 181 -1.66 -14.30 -6.68
N GLY A 182 -0.49 -14.54 -6.08
CA GLY A 182 -0.16 -14.11 -4.71
C GLY A 182 -0.52 -15.11 -3.61
N ASP A 183 -1.00 -16.30 -3.97
CA ASP A 183 -1.21 -17.41 -3.06
C ASP A 183 -0.04 -18.41 -3.17
N PRO A 184 0.78 -18.59 -2.12
CA PRO A 184 1.89 -19.55 -2.16
C PRO A 184 1.44 -21.00 -2.33
N THR A 185 0.20 -21.30 -1.98
CA THR A 185 -0.36 -22.66 -2.09
C THR A 185 -0.89 -22.98 -3.49
N ALA A 186 -1.10 -21.97 -4.31
CA ALA A 186 -1.72 -22.04 -5.64
C ALA A 186 -3.11 -22.70 -5.64
N THR A 187 -3.85 -22.63 -4.53
CA THR A 187 -5.21 -23.18 -4.38
C THR A 187 -6.29 -22.11 -4.32
N GLY A 188 -5.90 -20.84 -4.19
CA GLY A 188 -6.79 -19.71 -3.94
C GLY A 188 -7.17 -19.54 -2.46
N ARG A 189 -6.66 -20.42 -1.56
CA ARG A 189 -6.98 -20.40 -0.12
C ARG A 189 -5.87 -19.79 0.74
N GLY A 190 -4.63 -19.82 0.28
CA GLY A 190 -3.48 -19.37 1.06
C GLY A 190 -3.39 -17.87 1.19
N GLY A 191 -2.71 -17.43 2.25
CA GLY A 191 -2.50 -16.03 2.55
C GLY A 191 -1.35 -15.82 3.55
N PRO A 192 -1.01 -14.56 3.87
CA PRO A 192 0.18 -14.24 4.66
C PRO A 192 -0.01 -14.46 6.17
N GLY A 193 -1.20 -14.84 6.64
CA GLY A 193 -1.56 -14.98 8.05
C GLY A 193 -2.02 -13.66 8.70
N TRP A 194 -2.36 -12.68 7.88
CA TRP A 194 -2.98 -11.42 8.28
C TRP A 194 -3.81 -10.85 7.14
N GLN A 195 -4.71 -9.92 7.47
CA GLN A 195 -5.62 -9.24 6.56
C GLN A 195 -5.33 -7.74 6.55
N SER A 196 -5.44 -7.12 5.38
CA SER A 196 -5.30 -5.68 5.18
C SER A 196 -6.66 -4.99 5.18
N PRO A 197 -6.73 -3.69 5.57
CA PRO A 197 -7.97 -2.93 5.48
C PRO A 197 -8.39 -2.73 4.02
N ASP A 198 -9.70 -2.61 3.79
CA ASP A 198 -10.21 -2.22 2.49
C ASP A 198 -9.95 -0.73 2.23
N GLU A 199 -9.40 -0.43 1.06
CA GLU A 199 -9.19 0.92 0.54
C GLU A 199 -9.90 1.01 -0.82
N LEU A 200 -11.23 1.20 -0.74
CA LEU A 200 -12.11 1.06 -1.89
C LEU A 200 -11.86 2.14 -2.95
N PRO A 201 -11.93 1.80 -4.24
CA PRO A 201 -11.66 2.74 -5.32
C PRO A 201 -12.74 3.82 -5.41
N THR A 202 -12.32 5.09 -5.54
CA THR A 202 -13.22 6.25 -5.56
C THR A 202 -13.35 6.93 -6.92
N GLY A 203 -12.71 6.44 -7.96
CA GLY A 203 -12.64 7.14 -9.25
C GLY A 203 -13.18 6.36 -10.43
N PHE A 204 -13.74 5.18 -10.22
CA PHE A 204 -14.22 4.34 -11.32
C PHE A 204 -15.63 4.71 -11.75
N ALA A 205 -15.87 4.62 -13.07
CA ALA A 205 -17.18 4.93 -13.64
C ALA A 205 -18.20 3.85 -13.26
N PRO A 206 -19.39 4.22 -12.79
CA PRO A 206 -20.48 3.28 -12.59
C PRO A 206 -20.80 2.51 -13.88
N ALA A 207 -21.02 1.20 -13.75
CA ALA A 207 -21.25 0.29 -14.87
C ALA A 207 -22.62 -0.42 -14.82
N GLY A 208 -23.59 0.18 -14.17
CA GLY A 208 -24.94 -0.36 -14.01
C GLY A 208 -25.64 0.19 -12.80
N GLU A 209 -26.75 -0.43 -12.42
CA GLU A 209 -27.48 -0.13 -11.19
C GLU A 209 -26.83 -0.86 -10.01
N ALA A 210 -26.97 -0.28 -8.82
CA ALA A 210 -26.50 -0.94 -7.60
C ALA A 210 -27.27 -2.26 -7.36
N ASP A 211 -26.56 -3.26 -6.86
CA ASP A 211 -27.16 -4.53 -6.47
C ASP A 211 -28.25 -4.28 -5.41
N PRO A 212 -29.52 -4.68 -5.65
CA PRO A 212 -30.62 -4.38 -4.75
C PRO A 212 -30.53 -5.10 -3.40
N THR A 213 -29.71 -6.15 -3.31
CA THR A 213 -29.54 -6.96 -2.09
C THR A 213 -28.39 -6.44 -1.22
N THR A 214 -27.27 -6.10 -1.84
CA THR A 214 -26.06 -5.70 -1.14
C THR A 214 -25.84 -4.18 -1.15
N GLY A 215 -26.50 -3.46 -2.08
CA GLY A 215 -26.23 -2.03 -2.35
C GLY A 215 -24.90 -1.78 -3.06
N ALA A 216 -24.16 -2.81 -3.42
CA ALA A 216 -22.87 -2.70 -4.08
C ALA A 216 -23.04 -2.08 -5.48
N GLN A 217 -22.29 -1.01 -5.74
CA GLN A 217 -22.27 -0.32 -7.03
C GLN A 217 -21.30 -1.03 -7.98
N PRO A 218 -21.76 -1.61 -9.12
CA PRO A 218 -20.86 -2.13 -10.12
C PRO A 218 -20.11 -0.97 -10.79
N VAL A 219 -18.81 -1.16 -10.98
CA VAL A 219 -17.93 -0.19 -11.64
C VAL A 219 -17.06 -0.89 -12.67
N THR A 220 -16.57 -0.13 -13.66
CA THR A 220 -15.62 -0.66 -14.63
C THR A 220 -14.21 -0.58 -14.10
N TYR A 221 -13.55 -1.74 -13.97
CA TYR A 221 -12.12 -1.87 -13.72
C TYR A 221 -11.39 -1.90 -15.08
N PRO A 222 -10.61 -0.87 -15.39
CA PRO A 222 -9.93 -0.79 -16.69
C PRO A 222 -8.88 -1.88 -16.87
N ARG A 223 -8.58 -2.23 -18.12
CA ARG A 223 -7.43 -3.07 -18.50
C ARG A 223 -6.16 -2.56 -17.82
N GLY A 224 -5.40 -3.48 -17.28
CA GLY A 224 -4.15 -3.20 -16.58
C GLY A 224 -4.33 -2.86 -15.11
N THR A 225 -5.55 -2.74 -14.59
CA THR A 225 -5.74 -2.58 -13.14
C THR A 225 -5.15 -3.78 -12.39
N ILE A 226 -4.38 -3.50 -11.33
CA ILE A 226 -3.98 -4.51 -10.34
C ILE A 226 -4.71 -4.20 -9.04
N ALA A 227 -5.43 -5.17 -8.50
CA ALA A 227 -6.25 -5.03 -7.31
C ALA A 227 -6.08 -6.21 -6.35
N VAL A 228 -6.28 -5.95 -5.06
CA VAL A 228 -6.23 -6.97 -4.01
C VAL A 228 -7.48 -7.84 -4.10
N ALA A 229 -7.28 -9.16 -4.12
CA ALA A 229 -8.37 -10.12 -4.02
C ALA A 229 -8.82 -10.23 -2.56
N ASN A 230 -10.13 -10.25 -2.34
CA ASN A 230 -10.74 -10.41 -1.02
C ASN A 230 -11.96 -11.35 -1.11
N SER A 231 -12.46 -11.77 0.04
CA SER A 231 -13.68 -12.57 0.22
C SER A 231 -14.82 -11.74 0.83
N GLY A 232 -14.75 -10.42 0.66
CA GLY A 232 -15.67 -9.46 1.28
C GLY A 232 -15.17 -8.98 2.65
N THR A 233 -16.07 -8.38 3.42
CA THR A 233 -15.75 -7.91 4.77
C THR A 233 -15.90 -9.05 5.78
N ASN A 234 -14.93 -9.19 6.67
CA ASN A 234 -15.00 -10.12 7.78
C ASN A 234 -16.16 -9.74 8.72
N GLN A 235 -17.13 -10.63 8.86
CA GLN A 235 -18.35 -10.34 9.61
C GLN A 235 -18.14 -10.19 11.13
N GLU A 236 -17.06 -10.74 11.67
CA GLU A 236 -16.76 -10.67 13.10
C GLU A 236 -15.99 -9.39 13.47
N THR A 237 -15.05 -9.01 12.62
CA THR A 237 -14.16 -7.87 12.88
C THR A 237 -14.56 -6.60 12.16
N GLY A 238 -15.41 -6.69 11.12
CA GLY A 238 -15.70 -5.58 10.21
C GLY A 238 -14.49 -5.15 9.36
N ALA A 239 -13.42 -5.94 9.36
CA ALA A 239 -12.22 -5.65 8.60
C ALA A 239 -12.31 -6.22 7.18
N GLY A 240 -11.54 -5.65 6.24
CA GLY A 240 -11.32 -6.24 4.93
C GLY A 240 -10.64 -7.60 5.05
N THR A 241 -10.87 -8.49 4.08
CA THR A 241 -10.26 -9.82 4.01
C THR A 241 -9.11 -9.88 2.99
N GLY A 242 -8.64 -8.73 2.53
CA GLY A 242 -7.49 -8.62 1.64
C GLY A 242 -6.21 -9.14 2.31
N GLY A 243 -5.31 -9.70 1.52
CA GLY A 243 -4.02 -10.22 2.01
C GLY A 243 -2.96 -10.14 0.93
N SER A 244 -2.33 -11.27 0.63
CA SER A 244 -1.31 -11.34 -0.42
C SER A 244 -1.87 -11.59 -1.81
N GLN A 245 -3.09 -12.08 -1.95
CA GLN A 245 -3.66 -12.40 -3.26
C GLN A 245 -4.07 -11.14 -3.99
N PHE A 246 -3.77 -11.10 -5.28
CA PHE A 246 -4.10 -9.99 -6.17
C PHE A 246 -4.50 -10.50 -7.55
N PHE A 247 -5.23 -9.67 -8.27
CA PHE A 247 -5.56 -9.97 -9.67
C PHE A 247 -5.20 -8.79 -10.59
N MET A 248 -4.89 -9.14 -11.82
CA MET A 248 -4.56 -8.20 -12.90
C MET A 248 -5.63 -8.29 -13.97
N VAL A 249 -6.24 -7.15 -14.29
CA VAL A 249 -7.33 -7.05 -15.27
C VAL A 249 -6.77 -7.08 -16.69
N ILE A 250 -7.11 -8.10 -17.47
CA ILE A 250 -6.61 -8.30 -18.84
C ILE A 250 -7.41 -7.50 -19.86
N GLN A 251 -8.72 -7.38 -19.66
CA GLN A 251 -9.63 -6.54 -20.44
C GLN A 251 -10.59 -5.85 -19.49
N ASP A 252 -11.09 -4.66 -19.88
CA ASP A 252 -12.06 -3.93 -19.08
C ASP A 252 -13.15 -4.88 -18.58
N GLY A 253 -13.41 -4.86 -17.28
CA GLY A 253 -14.35 -5.75 -16.64
C GLY A 253 -15.21 -5.02 -15.62
N VAL A 254 -16.42 -5.51 -15.41
CA VAL A 254 -17.37 -4.95 -14.45
C VAL A 254 -17.36 -5.79 -13.18
N LEU A 255 -17.11 -5.15 -12.06
CA LEU A 255 -17.11 -5.74 -10.72
C LEU A 255 -17.77 -4.77 -9.71
N PRO A 256 -18.23 -5.25 -8.57
CA PRO A 256 -18.53 -4.37 -7.43
C PRO A 256 -17.32 -3.51 -7.06
N ALA A 257 -17.54 -2.31 -6.55
CA ALA A 257 -16.48 -1.40 -6.10
C ALA A 257 -15.86 -1.85 -4.76
N ASP A 258 -15.65 -3.14 -4.57
CA ASP A 258 -15.27 -3.77 -3.29
C ASP A 258 -13.79 -4.23 -3.28
N TYR A 259 -13.05 -4.02 -4.38
CA TYR A 259 -11.67 -4.46 -4.49
C TYR A 259 -10.72 -3.28 -4.44
N THR A 260 -9.81 -3.30 -3.49
CA THR A 260 -8.76 -2.28 -3.33
C THR A 260 -7.83 -2.27 -4.54
N VAL A 261 -7.80 -1.15 -5.27
CA VAL A 261 -6.90 -0.96 -6.42
C VAL A 261 -5.56 -0.45 -5.93
N ILE A 262 -4.51 -1.22 -6.17
CA ILE A 262 -3.16 -0.89 -5.71
C ILE A 262 -2.27 -0.27 -6.81
N GLY A 263 -2.69 -0.31 -8.07
CA GLY A 263 -1.90 0.26 -9.16
C GLY A 263 -2.29 -0.26 -10.55
N LYS A 264 -1.32 -0.29 -11.42
CA LYS A 264 -1.50 -0.70 -12.83
C LYS A 264 -0.34 -1.56 -13.33
N VAL A 265 -0.66 -2.45 -14.25
CA VAL A 265 0.29 -3.22 -15.06
C VAL A 265 0.80 -2.34 -16.21
N GLU A 266 2.11 -2.29 -16.41
CA GLU A 266 2.74 -1.57 -17.52
C GLU A 266 2.62 -2.35 -18.84
N GLU A 267 2.77 -1.65 -19.99
CA GLU A 267 2.53 -2.23 -21.32
C GLU A 267 3.26 -3.55 -21.61
N PRO A 268 4.55 -3.75 -21.25
CA PRO A 268 5.20 -5.06 -21.46
C PRO A 268 4.52 -6.19 -20.70
N GLY A 269 4.02 -5.92 -19.48
CA GLY A 269 3.25 -6.90 -18.69
C GLY A 269 1.89 -7.22 -19.31
N LEU A 270 1.22 -6.23 -19.91
CA LEU A 270 -0.05 -6.44 -20.60
C LEU A 270 0.08 -7.43 -21.77
N GLN A 271 1.20 -7.42 -22.50
CA GLN A 271 1.47 -8.40 -23.56
C GLN A 271 1.64 -9.82 -23.00
N VAL A 272 2.27 -9.96 -21.82
CA VAL A 272 2.34 -11.25 -21.15
C VAL A 272 0.95 -11.74 -20.75
N LEU A 273 0.10 -10.87 -20.19
CA LEU A 273 -1.27 -11.21 -19.83
C LEU A 273 -2.11 -11.64 -21.04
N ASP A 274 -2.00 -10.94 -22.17
CA ASP A 274 -2.68 -11.31 -23.42
C ASP A 274 -2.25 -12.69 -23.93
N LYS A 275 -0.94 -12.97 -23.91
CA LYS A 275 -0.38 -14.28 -24.26
C LYS A 275 -0.95 -15.39 -23.37
N VAL A 276 -1.03 -15.15 -22.06
CA VAL A 276 -1.57 -16.13 -21.10
C VAL A 276 -3.05 -16.38 -21.36
N LEU A 277 -3.84 -15.32 -21.58
CA LEU A 277 -5.27 -15.45 -21.91
C LEU A 277 -5.48 -16.21 -23.20
N ALA A 278 -4.69 -15.91 -24.25
CA ALA A 278 -4.75 -16.61 -25.54
C ALA A 278 -4.38 -18.11 -25.42
N GLY A 279 -3.58 -18.48 -24.44
CA GLY A 279 -3.23 -19.86 -24.13
C GLY A 279 -4.39 -20.71 -23.61
N GLY A 280 -5.44 -20.07 -23.10
CA GLY A 280 -6.64 -20.74 -22.60
C GLY A 280 -6.57 -21.18 -21.13
N ILE A 281 -7.64 -21.83 -20.70
CA ILE A 281 -7.90 -22.23 -19.31
C ILE A 281 -7.98 -23.76 -19.20
N VAL A 282 -7.32 -24.31 -18.20
CA VAL A 282 -7.63 -25.64 -17.67
C VAL A 282 -8.85 -25.46 -16.77
N PRO A 283 -10.00 -26.09 -17.08
CA PRO A 283 -11.24 -25.92 -16.32
C PRO A 283 -11.05 -26.10 -14.82
N GLY A 284 -11.50 -25.14 -14.04
CA GLY A 284 -11.50 -25.22 -12.59
C GLY A 284 -12.54 -26.21 -12.09
N LEU A 285 -12.25 -26.84 -10.96
CA LEU A 285 -13.15 -27.77 -10.29
C LEU A 285 -13.78 -27.13 -9.08
N ARG A 286 -15.12 -27.22 -8.95
CA ARG A 286 -15.87 -26.69 -7.82
C ARG A 286 -16.73 -27.80 -7.21
N PRO A 287 -16.64 -28.05 -5.89
CA PRO A 287 -17.53 -28.98 -5.22
C PRO A 287 -18.99 -28.52 -5.31
N ASN A 288 -19.86 -29.38 -5.82
CA ASN A 288 -21.29 -29.17 -5.81
C ASN A 288 -21.86 -29.77 -4.53
N GLN A 289 -22.28 -28.92 -3.60
CA GLN A 289 -22.78 -29.36 -2.29
C GLN A 289 -24.09 -30.15 -2.36
N SER A 290 -24.86 -29.99 -3.45
CA SER A 290 -26.13 -30.69 -3.61
C SER A 290 -26.00 -32.12 -4.12
N THR A 291 -24.98 -32.37 -4.92
CA THR A 291 -24.77 -33.66 -5.62
C THR A 291 -23.54 -34.42 -5.14
N GLY A 292 -22.64 -33.76 -4.37
CA GLY A 292 -21.34 -34.31 -4.00
C GLY A 292 -20.36 -34.45 -5.17
N SER A 293 -20.73 -33.96 -6.37
CA SER A 293 -19.86 -33.98 -7.56
C SER A 293 -18.91 -32.82 -7.62
N LEU A 294 -17.96 -32.88 -8.57
CA LEU A 294 -17.12 -31.73 -8.96
C LEU A 294 -17.61 -31.19 -10.31
N ASP A 295 -18.11 -29.97 -10.29
CA ASP A 295 -18.51 -29.28 -11.50
C ASP A 295 -17.30 -28.60 -12.14
N GLU A 296 -17.19 -28.69 -13.46
CA GLU A 296 -16.15 -28.00 -14.22
C GLU A 296 -16.60 -26.62 -14.63
N ASN A 297 -15.73 -25.63 -14.47
CA ASN A 297 -15.92 -24.29 -15.00
C ASN A 297 -14.90 -24.02 -16.13
N PRO A 298 -15.31 -24.05 -17.40
CA PRO A 298 -14.41 -23.90 -18.54
C PRO A 298 -13.88 -22.46 -18.71
N SER A 299 -14.51 -21.48 -18.08
CA SER A 299 -14.13 -20.06 -18.16
C SER A 299 -13.44 -19.54 -16.90
N ASP A 300 -13.21 -20.40 -15.89
CA ASP A 300 -12.59 -20.03 -14.63
C ASP A 300 -11.78 -21.23 -14.09
N GLY A 301 -10.46 -21.14 -14.11
CA GLY A 301 -9.58 -22.21 -13.69
C GLY A 301 -8.11 -21.81 -13.77
N LYS A 302 -7.21 -22.76 -13.96
CA LYS A 302 -5.77 -22.48 -14.07
C LYS A 302 -5.41 -22.07 -15.50
N PRO A 303 -4.44 -21.17 -15.70
CA PRO A 303 -3.95 -20.91 -17.07
C PRO A 303 -3.28 -22.18 -17.66
N VAL A 304 -3.56 -22.49 -18.94
CA VAL A 304 -2.90 -23.57 -19.69
C VAL A 304 -1.40 -23.28 -19.82
N LEU A 305 -1.04 -22.01 -20.01
CA LEU A 305 0.36 -21.56 -19.91
C LEU A 305 0.64 -21.18 -18.46
N PRO A 306 1.32 -22.04 -17.67
CA PRO A 306 1.58 -21.75 -16.26
C PRO A 306 2.34 -20.43 -16.10
N VAL A 307 1.93 -19.61 -15.16
CA VAL A 307 2.58 -18.35 -14.81
C VAL A 307 3.16 -18.49 -13.41
N ASP A 308 4.43 -18.84 -13.35
CA ASP A 308 5.17 -18.98 -12.10
C ASP A 308 5.99 -17.73 -11.84
N ILE A 309 5.75 -17.05 -10.74
CA ILE A 309 6.53 -15.91 -10.28
C ILE A 309 7.83 -16.45 -9.68
N THR A 310 8.94 -16.26 -10.36
CA THR A 310 10.27 -16.66 -9.87
C THR A 310 10.78 -15.67 -8.84
N THR A 311 10.63 -14.37 -9.12
CA THR A 311 10.98 -13.29 -8.18
C THR A 311 10.02 -12.11 -8.32
N ALA A 312 9.84 -11.38 -7.22
CA ALA A 312 9.21 -10.08 -7.21
C ALA A 312 10.20 -9.05 -6.63
N THR A 313 10.44 -7.97 -7.36
CA THR A 313 11.43 -6.95 -6.98
C THR A 313 10.86 -5.55 -7.04
N ILE A 314 11.30 -4.69 -6.10
CA ILE A 314 11.01 -3.25 -6.12
C ILE A 314 12.11 -2.57 -6.94
N GLY A 315 11.71 -1.77 -7.92
CA GLY A 315 12.62 -0.93 -8.70
C GLY A 315 13.36 0.09 -7.81
N SER A 316 14.58 0.41 -8.18
CA SER A 316 15.45 1.35 -7.46
C SER A 316 15.09 2.79 -7.78
#